data_dd3530ff9324f799342545e65e0725a1
#
_entry.id   dd3530ff9324f799342545e65e0725a1
#
_cell.length_a   1.000
_cell.length_b   1.000
_cell.length_c   1.000
_cell.angle_alpha   90.00
_cell.angle_beta   90.00
_cell.angle_gamma   90.00
#
_symmetry.space_group_name_H-M   'P 1'
#
loop_
_entity.id
_entity.type
_entity.pdbx_description
1 polymer ?
#
loop_
_entity_poly.entity_id
_entity_poly.type
_entity_poly.pdbx_seq_one_letter_code
_entity_poly.pdbx_strand_id
1 'polypeptide(L)'
;LLHSREKLMLTISHDIRAPLSSIIGYIELLLRRRPDERQRYYLENMTGSANHILSLVNGLLDFHRLESGQMEIQNVPFSVRTLFNEIYGSFRPIAEAKGLAFVLNMKEEGMDRIYSGDPIRLRQIVSNLLSNAVKFTHEGRIVLIVKLSILNSQLSIVLYFCSRIKQTKNETNIVNEL
;
A
#
# COMPACT_ATOMS: atom_id res chain seq x y z
N LEU A 1 -28.99 -14.30 -11.74
CA LEU A 1 -28.87 -12.90 -11.25
C LEU A 1 -27.46 -12.59 -10.70
N LEU A 2 -26.80 -13.46 -9.95
CA LEU A 2 -25.43 -13.26 -9.44
C LEU A 2 -24.40 -13.19 -10.57
N HIS A 3 -24.39 -14.15 -11.50
CA HIS A 3 -23.50 -14.17 -12.66
C HIS A 3 -23.62 -12.95 -13.59
N SER A 4 -24.82 -12.36 -13.67
CA SER A 4 -25.04 -11.16 -14.48
C SER A 4 -24.43 -9.91 -13.85
N ARG A 5 -24.49 -9.78 -12.51
CA ARG A 5 -23.87 -8.67 -11.78
C ARG A 5 -22.34 -8.72 -11.85
N GLU A 6 -21.79 -9.90 -11.72
CA GLU A 6 -20.35 -10.15 -11.77
C GLU A 6 -19.76 -9.79 -13.14
N LYS A 7 -20.35 -10.31 -14.20
CA LYS A 7 -19.96 -9.99 -15.58
C LYS A 7 -20.03 -8.49 -15.84
N LEU A 8 -21.06 -7.83 -15.33
CA LEU A 8 -21.21 -6.38 -15.46
C LEU A 8 -20.07 -5.63 -14.74
N MET A 9 -19.72 -6.01 -13.51
CA MET A 9 -18.64 -5.36 -12.75
C MET A 9 -17.27 -5.56 -13.40
N LEU A 10 -16.99 -6.77 -13.89
CA LEU A 10 -15.74 -7.04 -14.62
C LEU A 10 -15.66 -6.21 -15.91
N THR A 11 -16.75 -6.12 -16.66
CA THR A 11 -16.80 -5.33 -17.89
C THR A 11 -16.61 -3.84 -17.61
N ILE A 12 -17.36 -3.27 -16.67
CA ILE A 12 -17.25 -1.86 -16.30
C ILE A 12 -15.81 -1.54 -15.84
N SER A 13 -15.20 -2.40 -15.04
CA SER A 13 -13.85 -2.17 -14.55
C SER A 13 -12.80 -2.21 -15.64
N HIS A 14 -12.95 -3.11 -16.62
CA HIS A 14 -12.09 -3.16 -17.79
C HIS A 14 -12.28 -1.89 -18.64
N ASP A 15 -13.53 -1.49 -18.86
CA ASP A 15 -13.88 -0.34 -19.70
C ASP A 15 -13.49 1.00 -19.08
N ILE A 16 -13.35 1.06 -17.76
CA ILE A 16 -12.79 2.23 -17.06
C ILE A 16 -11.25 2.18 -17.05
N ARG A 17 -10.65 1.01 -16.84
CA ARG A 17 -9.20 0.87 -16.74
C ARG A 17 -8.48 1.25 -18.03
N ALA A 18 -8.97 0.80 -19.18
CA ALA A 18 -8.34 1.03 -20.47
C ALA A 18 -8.18 2.54 -20.80
N PRO A 19 -9.24 3.36 -20.81
CA PRO A 19 -9.11 4.78 -21.11
C PRO A 19 -8.28 5.52 -20.05
N LEU A 20 -8.39 5.12 -18.78
CA LEU A 20 -7.65 5.75 -17.69
C LEU A 20 -6.15 5.47 -17.78
N SER A 21 -5.76 4.25 -18.17
CA SER A 21 -4.36 3.91 -18.43
C SER A 21 -3.80 4.71 -19.62
N SER A 22 -4.61 4.94 -20.65
CA SER A 22 -4.22 5.79 -21.78
C SER A 22 -4.01 7.24 -21.35
N ILE A 23 -4.89 7.80 -20.52
CA ILE A 23 -4.76 9.15 -19.97
C ILE A 23 -3.46 9.27 -19.16
N ILE A 24 -3.17 8.31 -18.28
CA ILE A 24 -1.91 8.29 -17.50
C ILE A 24 -0.70 8.25 -18.44
N GLY A 25 -0.73 7.39 -19.47
CA GLY A 25 0.34 7.31 -20.45
C GLY A 25 0.59 8.65 -21.17
N TYR A 26 -0.46 9.37 -21.56
CA TYR A 26 -0.30 10.71 -22.17
C TYR A 26 0.27 11.73 -21.18
N ILE A 27 -0.17 11.71 -19.92
CA ILE A 27 0.38 12.58 -18.88
C ILE A 27 1.88 12.30 -18.68
N GLU A 28 2.30 11.03 -18.61
CA GLU A 28 3.71 10.65 -18.50
C GLU A 28 4.54 11.13 -19.69
N LEU A 29 3.99 11.04 -20.91
CA LEU A 29 4.65 11.57 -22.11
C LEU A 29 4.81 13.10 -22.04
N LEU A 30 3.81 13.82 -21.55
CA LEU A 30 3.88 15.27 -21.37
C LEU A 30 4.90 15.65 -20.29
N LEU A 31 4.98 14.91 -19.17
CA LEU A 31 5.97 15.12 -18.11
C LEU A 31 7.41 14.98 -18.62
N ARG A 32 7.65 14.07 -19.60
CA ARG A 32 8.98 13.91 -20.24
C ARG A 32 9.36 15.06 -21.17
N ARG A 33 8.43 15.88 -21.61
CA ARG A 33 8.62 17.03 -22.52
C ARG A 33 9.15 18.30 -21.83
N ARG A 34 9.63 18.20 -20.57
CA ARG A 34 10.11 19.32 -19.75
C ARG A 34 9.06 20.42 -19.60
N PRO A 35 7.88 20.12 -19.03
CA PRO A 35 6.86 21.11 -18.79
C PRO A 35 7.39 22.21 -17.86
N ASP A 36 6.82 23.41 -17.95
CA ASP A 36 7.06 24.44 -16.95
C ASP A 36 6.47 24.04 -15.57
N GLU A 37 6.79 24.81 -14.52
CA GLU A 37 6.37 24.46 -13.15
C GLU A 37 4.85 24.36 -13.00
N ARG A 38 4.10 25.26 -13.67
CA ARG A 38 2.65 25.28 -13.61
C ARG A 38 2.04 24.09 -14.34
N GLN A 39 2.57 23.76 -15.53
CA GLN A 39 2.17 22.58 -16.29
C GLN A 39 2.49 21.30 -15.52
N ARG A 40 3.69 21.21 -14.93
CA ARG A 40 4.09 20.08 -14.08
C ARG A 40 3.11 19.88 -12.93
N TYR A 41 2.79 20.93 -12.20
CA TYR A 41 1.81 20.89 -11.11
C TYR A 41 0.46 20.32 -11.56
N TYR A 42 -0.05 20.76 -12.71
CA TYR A 42 -1.32 20.23 -13.23
C TYR A 42 -1.20 18.76 -13.63
N LEU A 43 -0.13 18.36 -14.32
CA LEU A 43 0.09 16.99 -14.77
C LEU A 43 0.24 16.03 -13.58
N GLU A 44 0.94 16.43 -12.53
CA GLU A 44 1.09 15.63 -11.31
C GLU A 44 -0.25 15.46 -10.58
N ASN A 45 -1.07 16.51 -10.47
CA ASN A 45 -2.41 16.42 -9.90
C ASN A 45 -3.35 15.53 -10.73
N MET A 46 -3.27 15.62 -12.05
CA MET A 46 -4.04 14.74 -12.96
C MET A 46 -3.61 13.28 -12.79
N THR A 47 -2.31 13.00 -12.69
CA THR A 47 -1.77 11.67 -12.41
C THR A 47 -2.29 11.13 -11.09
N GLY A 48 -2.25 11.94 -10.04
CA GLY A 48 -2.77 11.59 -8.71
C GLY A 48 -4.27 11.22 -8.76
N SER A 49 -5.07 12.03 -9.45
CA SER A 49 -6.51 11.79 -9.61
C SER A 49 -6.80 10.53 -10.41
N ALA A 50 -6.09 10.31 -11.50
CA ALA A 50 -6.25 9.12 -12.34
C ALA A 50 -5.87 7.83 -11.58
N ASN A 51 -4.75 7.84 -10.86
CA ASN A 51 -4.34 6.72 -10.03
C ASN A 51 -5.32 6.45 -8.87
N HIS A 52 -5.94 7.50 -8.31
CA HIS A 52 -6.97 7.34 -7.29
C HIS A 52 -8.21 6.61 -7.85
N ILE A 53 -8.67 6.99 -9.04
CA ILE A 53 -9.80 6.31 -9.71
C ILE A 53 -9.45 4.84 -9.98
N LEU A 54 -8.24 4.54 -10.49
CA LEU A 54 -7.80 3.16 -10.69
C LEU A 54 -7.80 2.35 -9.38
N SER A 55 -7.35 2.95 -8.30
CA SER A 55 -7.37 2.32 -6.98
C SER A 55 -8.78 1.99 -6.51
N LEU A 56 -9.75 2.92 -6.71
CA LEU A 56 -11.15 2.70 -6.37
C LEU A 56 -11.77 1.57 -7.19
N VAL A 57 -11.54 1.56 -8.51
CA VAL A 57 -12.04 0.50 -9.41
C VAL A 57 -11.48 -0.87 -9.03
N ASN A 58 -10.17 -0.95 -8.77
CA ASN A 58 -9.55 -2.19 -8.34
C ASN A 58 -10.05 -2.65 -6.96
N GLY A 59 -10.23 -1.71 -6.01
CA GLY A 59 -10.80 -2.02 -4.70
C GLY A 59 -12.23 -2.54 -4.77
N LEU A 60 -13.05 -1.99 -5.66
CA LEU A 60 -14.42 -2.46 -5.89
C LEU A 60 -14.44 -3.87 -6.46
N LEU A 61 -13.55 -4.19 -7.41
CA LEU A 61 -13.39 -5.54 -7.96
C LEU A 61 -12.94 -6.55 -6.90
N ASP A 62 -11.93 -6.18 -6.10
CA ASP A 62 -11.43 -7.03 -5.03
C ASP A 62 -12.51 -7.31 -4.00
N PHE A 63 -13.29 -6.29 -3.61
CA PHE A 63 -14.43 -6.44 -2.73
C PHE A 63 -15.48 -7.41 -3.29
N HIS A 64 -15.84 -7.25 -4.57
CA HIS A 64 -16.80 -8.13 -5.22
C HIS A 64 -16.32 -9.59 -5.29
N ARG A 65 -15.03 -9.82 -5.61
CA ARG A 65 -14.43 -11.16 -5.62
C ARG A 65 -14.39 -11.79 -4.23
N LEU A 66 -14.16 -10.98 -3.21
CA LEU A 66 -14.19 -11.44 -1.82
C LEU A 66 -15.62 -11.85 -1.42
N GLU A 67 -16.61 -11.01 -1.73
CA GLU A 67 -18.01 -11.23 -1.39
C GLU A 67 -18.60 -12.46 -2.11
N SER A 68 -18.19 -12.70 -3.37
CA SER A 68 -18.61 -13.86 -4.15
C SER A 68 -17.85 -15.15 -3.83
N GLY A 69 -16.87 -15.11 -2.93
CA GLY A 69 -16.01 -16.26 -2.61
C GLY A 69 -15.06 -16.69 -3.75
N GLN A 70 -14.89 -15.83 -4.75
CA GLN A 70 -14.05 -16.09 -5.94
C GLN A 70 -12.65 -15.51 -5.82
N MET A 71 -12.30 -14.99 -4.67
CA MET A 71 -10.95 -14.50 -4.43
C MET A 71 -10.00 -15.68 -4.26
N GLU A 72 -9.21 -15.96 -5.27
CA GLU A 72 -8.12 -16.93 -5.19
C GLU A 72 -6.95 -16.29 -4.44
N ILE A 73 -6.58 -16.92 -3.34
CA ILE A 73 -5.37 -16.55 -2.58
C ILE A 73 -4.23 -17.40 -3.10
N GLN A 74 -3.18 -16.75 -3.58
CA GLN A 74 -1.97 -17.42 -4.03
C GLN A 74 -1.21 -17.97 -2.82
N ASN A 75 -0.59 -19.15 -3.01
CA ASN A 75 0.25 -19.73 -1.99
C ASN A 75 1.65 -19.96 -2.57
N VAL A 76 2.43 -18.90 -2.65
CA VAL A 76 3.78 -18.92 -3.23
C VAL A 76 4.85 -18.65 -2.16
N PRO A 77 6.06 -19.19 -2.33
CA PRO A 77 7.15 -18.91 -1.41
C PRO A 77 7.57 -17.43 -1.52
N PHE A 78 7.72 -16.75 -0.38
CA PHE A 78 8.20 -15.38 -0.32
C PHE A 78 8.99 -15.10 0.96
N SER A 79 9.84 -14.06 0.92
CA SER A 79 10.57 -13.54 2.07
C SER A 79 9.81 -12.35 2.67
N VAL A 80 9.46 -12.45 3.94
CA VAL A 80 8.82 -11.35 4.69
C VAL A 80 9.76 -10.14 4.72
N ARG A 81 11.04 -10.35 5.02
CA ARG A 81 12.02 -9.26 5.05
C ARG A 81 12.12 -8.52 3.72
N THR A 82 12.22 -9.24 2.62
CA THR A 82 12.31 -8.63 1.28
C THR A 82 11.07 -7.81 0.98
N LEU A 83 9.88 -8.38 1.20
CA LEU A 83 8.60 -7.72 0.96
C LEU A 83 8.47 -6.41 1.74
N PHE A 84 8.77 -6.42 3.04
CA PHE A 84 8.63 -5.23 3.88
C PHE A 84 9.72 -4.19 3.62
N ASN A 85 10.93 -4.60 3.24
CA ASN A 85 11.98 -3.66 2.79
C ASN A 85 11.60 -2.95 1.50
N GLU A 86 11.00 -3.64 0.54
CA GLU A 86 10.50 -3.04 -0.69
C GLU A 86 9.38 -2.04 -0.43
N ILE A 87 8.42 -2.41 0.45
CA ILE A 87 7.35 -1.50 0.88
C ILE A 87 7.95 -0.27 1.58
N TYR A 88 8.90 -0.47 2.49
CA TYR A 88 9.60 0.61 3.17
C TYR A 88 10.29 1.54 2.19
N GLY A 89 11.05 0.98 1.23
CA GLY A 89 11.74 1.76 0.19
C GLY A 89 10.78 2.60 -0.66
N SER A 90 9.57 2.10 -0.91
CA SER A 90 8.55 2.81 -1.69
C SER A 90 7.89 3.95 -0.91
N PHE A 91 7.62 3.77 0.37
CA PHE A 91 6.89 4.76 1.18
C PHE A 91 7.77 5.77 1.89
N ARG A 92 9.04 5.44 2.15
CA ARG A 92 9.97 6.34 2.82
C ARG A 92 10.12 7.70 2.10
N PRO A 93 10.39 7.77 0.80
CA PRO A 93 10.48 9.06 0.11
C PRO A 93 9.19 9.87 0.17
N ILE A 94 8.03 9.21 0.14
CA ILE A 94 6.71 9.85 0.21
C ILE A 94 6.49 10.49 1.59
N ALA A 95 6.85 9.76 2.65
CA ALA A 95 6.75 10.27 4.03
C ALA A 95 7.73 11.42 4.27
N GLU A 96 9.00 11.27 3.83
CA GLU A 96 10.04 12.30 3.96
C GLU A 96 9.69 13.58 3.21
N ALA A 97 9.11 13.49 2.00
CA ALA A 97 8.61 14.64 1.24
C ALA A 97 7.50 15.41 1.99
N LYS A 98 6.77 14.73 2.89
CA LYS A 98 5.76 15.33 3.77
C LYS A 98 6.35 15.79 5.12
N GLY A 99 7.65 15.66 5.34
CA GLY A 99 8.33 15.99 6.59
C GLY A 99 8.12 14.97 7.72
N LEU A 100 7.65 13.77 7.38
CA LEU A 100 7.42 12.69 8.35
C LEU A 100 8.62 11.74 8.39
N ALA A 101 9.05 11.35 9.58
CA ALA A 101 9.97 10.23 9.72
C ALA A 101 9.21 8.91 9.51
N PHE A 102 9.80 7.98 8.76
CA PHE A 102 9.24 6.64 8.60
C PHE A 102 10.23 5.60 9.11
N VAL A 103 9.78 4.75 10.01
CA VAL A 103 10.60 3.72 10.67
C VAL A 103 9.97 2.35 10.43
N LEU A 104 10.80 1.40 9.99
CA LEU A 104 10.44 -0.02 9.88
C LEU A 104 11.18 -0.80 10.97
N ASN A 105 10.43 -1.53 11.78
CA ASN A 105 10.97 -2.40 12.83
C ASN A 105 10.63 -3.85 12.55
N MET A 106 11.67 -4.66 12.29
CA MET A 106 11.58 -6.10 12.02
C MET A 106 12.67 -6.81 12.84
N LYS A 107 12.51 -6.85 14.15
CA LYS A 107 13.56 -7.38 15.06
C LYS A 107 13.38 -8.84 15.47
N GLU A 108 12.32 -9.51 15.01
CA GLU A 108 12.02 -10.89 15.43
C GLU A 108 12.82 -11.95 14.66
N GLU A 109 13.06 -13.07 15.34
CA GLU A 109 13.60 -14.26 14.70
C GLU A 109 12.65 -14.79 13.62
N GLY A 110 13.22 -15.35 12.55
CA GLY A 110 12.43 -15.92 11.45
C GLY A 110 12.14 -14.96 10.29
N MET A 111 12.44 -13.66 10.39
CA MET A 111 12.24 -12.71 9.30
C MET A 111 12.98 -13.06 8.00
N ASP A 112 14.08 -13.82 8.11
CA ASP A 112 14.91 -14.25 6.97
C ASP A 112 14.46 -15.58 6.36
N ARG A 113 13.45 -16.22 6.95
CA ARG A 113 12.90 -17.48 6.44
C ARG A 113 11.97 -17.21 5.25
N ILE A 114 11.86 -18.22 4.40
CA ILE A 114 10.87 -18.24 3.31
C ILE A 114 9.56 -18.80 3.86
N TYR A 115 8.50 -18.09 3.64
CA TYR A 115 7.14 -18.48 4.02
C TYR A 115 6.29 -18.68 2.76
N SER A 116 5.22 -19.44 2.89
CA SER A 116 4.24 -19.65 1.82
C SER A 116 2.99 -18.81 2.08
N GLY A 117 2.53 -18.07 1.07
CA GLY A 117 1.39 -17.18 1.20
C GLY A 117 1.20 -16.30 -0.04
N ASP A 118 0.43 -15.22 0.09
CA ASP A 118 0.16 -14.26 -0.97
C ASP A 118 0.86 -12.92 -0.71
N PRO A 119 2.09 -12.73 -1.21
CA PRO A 119 2.83 -11.49 -1.01
C PRO A 119 2.19 -10.29 -1.72
N ILE A 120 1.43 -10.52 -2.80
CA ILE A 120 0.75 -9.45 -3.55
C ILE A 120 -0.36 -8.87 -2.69
N ARG A 121 -1.21 -9.72 -2.11
CA ARG A 121 -2.29 -9.30 -1.22
C ARG A 121 -1.77 -8.68 0.07
N LEU A 122 -0.73 -9.27 0.66
CA LEU A 122 -0.09 -8.69 1.84
C LEU A 122 0.46 -7.30 1.54
N ARG A 123 1.16 -7.12 0.42
CA ARG A 123 1.63 -5.80 -0.04
C ARG A 123 0.48 -4.82 -0.20
N GLN A 124 -0.63 -5.23 -0.82
CA GLN A 124 -1.81 -4.40 -1.04
C GLN A 124 -2.40 -3.89 0.29
N ILE A 125 -2.57 -4.79 1.27
CA ILE A 125 -3.08 -4.44 2.59
C ILE A 125 -2.16 -3.43 3.29
N VAL A 126 -0.86 -3.74 3.35
CA VAL A 126 0.12 -2.87 4.02
C VAL A 126 0.24 -1.52 3.33
N SER A 127 0.24 -1.50 2.00
CA SER A 127 0.32 -0.25 1.23
C SER A 127 -0.91 0.63 1.43
N ASN A 128 -2.11 0.06 1.52
CA ASN A 128 -3.33 0.80 1.83
C ASN A 128 -3.28 1.43 3.22
N LEU A 129 -2.81 0.70 4.22
CA LEU A 129 -2.66 1.20 5.58
C LEU A 129 -1.59 2.29 5.67
N LEU A 130 -0.44 2.12 5.01
CA LEU A 130 0.63 3.11 4.97
C LEU A 130 0.22 4.37 4.22
N SER A 131 -0.49 4.23 3.10
CA SER A 131 -1.04 5.37 2.35
C SER A 131 -1.96 6.21 3.23
N ASN A 132 -2.84 5.55 3.98
CA ASN A 132 -3.70 6.21 4.96
C ASN A 132 -2.88 6.86 6.08
N ALA A 133 -1.89 6.18 6.63
CA ALA A 133 -1.02 6.72 7.67
C ALA A 133 -0.29 7.98 7.18
N VAL A 134 0.28 7.96 5.98
CA VAL A 134 0.94 9.15 5.39
C VAL A 134 -0.07 10.26 5.12
N LYS A 135 -1.26 9.93 4.62
CA LYS A 135 -2.31 10.90 4.31
C LYS A 135 -2.78 11.67 5.54
N PHE A 136 -3.02 10.97 6.64
CA PHE A 136 -3.65 11.51 7.85
C PHE A 136 -2.67 11.94 8.95
N THR A 137 -1.37 11.64 8.81
CA THR A 137 -0.35 12.16 9.72
C THR A 137 0.18 13.49 9.18
N HIS A 138 0.09 14.55 9.98
CA HIS A 138 0.53 15.89 9.58
C HIS A 138 1.96 16.18 10.06
N GLU A 139 2.34 15.68 11.22
CA GLU A 139 3.63 15.91 11.85
C GLU A 139 4.11 14.67 12.62
N GLY A 140 5.41 14.52 12.80
CA GLY A 140 6.01 13.49 13.63
C GLY A 140 6.53 12.31 12.83
N ARG A 141 6.10 11.08 13.20
CA ARG A 141 6.64 9.86 12.60
C ARG A 141 5.58 8.80 12.40
N ILE A 142 5.82 7.94 11.41
CA ILE A 142 5.08 6.71 11.16
C ILE A 142 6.01 5.55 11.51
N VAL A 143 5.55 4.62 12.33
CA VAL A 143 6.30 3.41 12.70
C VAL A 143 5.51 2.20 12.24
N LEU A 144 6.14 1.37 11.42
CA LEU A 144 5.63 0.06 11.01
C LEU A 144 6.42 -1.01 11.75
N ILE A 145 5.76 -1.73 12.65
CA ILE A 145 6.35 -2.86 13.37
C ILE A 145 5.76 -4.13 12.78
N VAL A 146 6.63 -5.03 12.35
CA VAL A 146 6.27 -6.34 11.81
C VAL A 146 6.69 -7.39 12.81
N LYS A 147 5.72 -8.15 13.32
CA LYS A 147 5.95 -9.30 14.20
C LYS A 147 5.44 -10.58 13.54
N LEU A 148 6.18 -11.66 13.72
CA LEU A 148 5.81 -12.99 13.29
C LEU A 148 5.31 -13.79 14.48
N SER A 149 4.18 -14.45 14.34
CA SER A 149 3.66 -15.38 15.34
C SER A 149 3.27 -16.68 14.66
N ILE A 150 3.60 -17.81 15.27
CA ILE A 150 3.18 -19.11 14.79
C ILE A 150 2.13 -19.64 15.77
N LEU A 151 0.89 -19.68 15.31
CA LEU A 151 -0.24 -20.23 16.06
C LEU A 151 -0.81 -21.43 15.30
N ASN A 152 -0.87 -22.60 15.96
CA ASN A 152 -1.40 -23.82 15.37
C ASN A 152 -0.79 -24.19 14.01
N SER A 153 0.53 -24.08 13.88
CA SER A 153 1.29 -24.30 12.62
C SER A 153 0.98 -23.32 11.50
N GLN A 154 0.25 -22.24 11.78
CA GLN A 154 -0.01 -21.17 10.83
C GLN A 154 0.83 -19.94 11.17
N LEU A 155 1.45 -19.37 10.12
CA LEU A 155 2.16 -18.10 10.23
C LEU A 155 1.14 -16.97 10.31
N SER A 156 1.22 -16.19 11.38
CA SER A 156 0.49 -14.93 11.51
C SER A 156 1.46 -13.76 11.46
N ILE A 157 1.17 -12.78 10.61
CA ILE A 157 1.93 -11.54 10.54
C ILE A 157 1.11 -10.48 11.25
N VAL A 158 1.64 -9.98 12.37
CA VAL A 158 0.99 -8.92 13.15
C VAL A 158 1.65 -7.59 12.81
N LEU A 159 0.84 -6.62 12.41
CA LEU A 159 1.28 -5.31 12.00
C LEU A 159 0.79 -4.28 13.02
N TYR A 160 1.72 -3.48 13.51
CA TYR A 160 1.39 -2.33 14.36
C TYR A 160 1.74 -1.07 13.58
N PHE A 161 0.77 -0.17 13.48
CA PHE A 161 0.95 1.14 12.91
C PHE A 161 0.80 2.18 14.03
N CYS A 162 1.83 2.98 14.22
CA CYS A 162 1.79 4.10 15.14
C CYS A 162 2.10 5.37 14.37
N SER A 163 1.13 6.27 14.31
CA SER A 163 1.36 7.65 13.86
C SER A 163 1.37 8.55 15.11
N ARG A 164 2.47 9.25 15.33
CA ARG A 164 2.61 10.09 16.51
C ARG A 164 2.96 11.51 16.12
N ILE A 165 2.15 12.45 16.60
CA ILE A 165 2.47 13.88 16.60
C ILE A 165 3.58 14.10 17.64
N LYS A 166 4.55 14.99 17.35
CA LYS A 166 5.61 15.35 18.29
C LYS A 166 5.03 15.72 19.65
N GLN A 167 5.20 14.88 20.65
CA GLN A 167 5.11 15.30 22.04
C GLN A 167 6.52 15.51 22.61
N THR A 168 6.66 16.61 23.33
CA THR A 168 7.85 17.07 24.02
C THR A 168 8.53 15.99 24.89
N LYS A 169 9.86 15.92 24.77
CA LYS A 169 10.86 15.43 25.72
C LYS A 169 10.39 14.50 26.87
N ASN A 170 10.03 13.25 26.68
CA ASN A 170 10.19 12.22 27.75
C ASN A 170 9.78 10.80 27.33
N GLU A 171 9.80 10.42 26.05
CA GLU A 171 9.24 9.12 25.65
C GLU A 171 10.20 8.23 24.86
N THR A 172 11.37 7.96 25.47
CA THR A 172 12.31 6.95 24.95
C THR A 172 11.86 5.50 25.27
N ASN A 173 10.83 5.31 26.09
CA ASN A 173 10.51 4.01 26.70
C ASN A 173 9.40 3.19 26.00
N ILE A 174 8.59 3.74 25.11
CA ILE A 174 7.46 2.95 24.54
C ILE A 174 7.87 2.02 23.37
N VAL A 175 8.98 2.30 22.70
CA VAL A 175 9.47 1.44 21.61
C VAL A 175 10.19 0.19 22.14
N ASN A 176 10.55 0.16 23.40
CA ASN A 176 11.25 -0.96 24.04
C ASN A 176 10.29 -1.93 24.74
N GLU A 177 9.02 -1.61 24.92
CA GLU A 177 8.03 -2.41 25.64
C GLU A 177 6.97 -3.08 24.72
N LEU A 178 7.02 -2.88 23.41
CA LEU A 178 6.21 -3.53 22.40
C LEU A 178 7.10 -4.37 21.49
#